data_dd33639d25253da8d7da22791ba97ee8
#
_entry.id   dd33639d25253da8d7da22791ba97ee8
#
_cell.length_a   1.000
_cell.length_b   1.000
_cell.length_c   1.000
_cell.angle_alpha   90.00
_cell.angle_beta   90.00
_cell.angle_gamma   90.00
#
_symmetry.space_group_name_H-M   'P 1'
#
loop_
_entity.id
_entity.type
_entity.pdbx_description
1 polymer ?
#
loop_
_entity_poly.entity_id
_entity_poly.type
_entity_poly.pdbx_seq_one_letter_code
_entity_poly.pdbx_strand_id
1 'polypeptide(L)'
;SIDVHMSFTVFEHIPREILEAILKEGSRIVRPDGVFIHYIDYSDHFSHTDKSISPINFLQFPDDQWARLSGNRYMYVNRLRHDDFLKLYDDVGHKVLACEPIVNPEVSKLLQSGKVLLNARFARKTPEVLATTKSWVLSQSVGC
;
A
#
# COMPACT_ATOMS: atom_id res chain seq x y z
N SER A 1 12.20 -11.16 -22.41
CA SER A 1 11.92 -9.90 -21.72
C SER A 1 10.47 -9.49 -21.97
N ILE A 2 9.85 -8.82 -21.02
CA ILE A 2 8.50 -8.29 -21.10
C ILE A 2 8.53 -6.76 -21.06
N ASP A 3 7.48 -6.11 -21.57
CA ASP A 3 7.42 -4.65 -21.66
C ASP A 3 6.83 -4.02 -20.40
N VAL A 4 5.87 -4.69 -19.77
CA VAL A 4 5.12 -4.17 -18.64
C VAL A 4 4.94 -5.24 -17.58
N HIS A 5 5.26 -4.88 -16.34
CA HIS A 5 4.87 -5.62 -15.14
C HIS A 5 3.72 -4.86 -14.48
N MET A 6 2.57 -5.51 -14.29
CA MET A 6 1.40 -4.81 -13.76
C MET A 6 0.63 -5.62 -12.72
N SER A 7 -0.04 -4.90 -11.82
CA SER A 7 -1.03 -5.47 -10.92
C SER A 7 -2.14 -4.47 -10.61
N PHE A 8 -3.31 -5.01 -10.24
CA PHE A 8 -4.46 -4.23 -9.84
C PHE A 8 -5.05 -4.84 -8.56
N THR A 9 -4.99 -4.11 -7.45
CA THR A 9 -5.45 -4.54 -6.11
C THR A 9 -4.88 -5.91 -5.69
N VAL A 10 -3.55 -6.03 -5.73
CA VAL A 10 -2.84 -7.27 -5.37
C VAL A 10 -1.77 -7.01 -4.30
N PHE A 11 -1.02 -5.92 -4.43
CA PHE A 11 0.16 -5.66 -3.59
C PHE A 11 -0.17 -5.47 -2.11
N GLU A 12 -1.36 -5.00 -1.78
CA GLU A 12 -1.85 -4.89 -0.42
C GLU A 12 -2.01 -6.24 0.29
N HIS A 13 -2.16 -7.32 -0.47
CA HIS A 13 -2.34 -8.69 0.06
C HIS A 13 -1.04 -9.47 0.22
N ILE A 14 0.11 -8.86 -0.08
CA ILE A 14 1.41 -9.54 -0.11
C ILE A 14 2.31 -8.95 0.98
N PRO A 15 3.00 -9.78 1.79
CA PRO A 15 4.00 -9.31 2.74
C PRO A 15 5.11 -8.50 2.06
N ARG A 16 5.64 -7.49 2.77
CA ARG A 16 6.64 -6.56 2.22
C ARG A 16 7.85 -7.29 1.63
N GLU A 17 8.39 -8.26 2.35
CA GLU A 17 9.58 -9.03 1.94
C GLU A 17 9.34 -9.83 0.65
N ILE A 18 8.12 -10.27 0.43
CA ILE A 18 7.72 -10.96 -0.82
C ILE A 18 7.55 -9.94 -1.95
N LEU A 19 7.00 -8.75 -1.67
CA LEU A 19 6.91 -7.66 -2.65
C LEU A 19 8.30 -7.23 -3.14
N GLU A 20 9.28 -7.14 -2.23
CA GLU A 20 10.68 -6.86 -2.60
C GLU A 20 11.24 -7.92 -3.56
N ALA A 21 10.99 -9.19 -3.29
CA ALA A 21 11.41 -10.29 -4.16
C ALA A 21 10.71 -10.25 -5.53
N ILE A 22 9.39 -9.96 -5.56
CA ILE A 22 8.62 -9.83 -6.79
C ILE A 22 9.14 -8.68 -7.66
N LEU A 23 9.40 -7.51 -7.07
CA LEU A 23 9.90 -6.36 -7.82
C LEU A 23 11.33 -6.58 -8.33
N LYS A 24 12.20 -7.20 -7.54
CA LYS A 24 13.56 -7.58 -7.96
C LYS A 24 13.53 -8.60 -9.11
N GLU A 25 12.70 -9.62 -9.03
CA GLU A 25 12.52 -10.59 -10.12
C GLU A 25 11.87 -9.92 -11.35
N GLY A 26 10.91 -9.03 -11.14
CA GLY A 26 10.35 -8.20 -12.20
C GLY A 26 11.44 -7.41 -12.93
N SER A 27 12.36 -6.79 -12.19
CA SER A 27 13.49 -6.04 -12.78
C SER A 27 14.41 -6.92 -13.64
N ARG A 28 14.51 -8.22 -13.34
CA ARG A 28 15.30 -9.17 -14.12
C ARG A 28 14.65 -9.52 -15.47
N ILE A 29 13.31 -9.55 -15.52
CA ILE A 29 12.56 -10.05 -16.68
C ILE A 29 11.95 -8.93 -17.53
N VAL A 30 11.66 -7.77 -16.96
CA VAL A 30 11.24 -6.59 -17.69
C VAL A 30 12.44 -6.00 -18.44
N ARG A 31 12.24 -5.58 -19.69
CA ARG A 31 13.31 -4.95 -20.47
C ARG A 31 13.75 -3.62 -19.84
N PRO A 32 14.97 -3.12 -20.14
CA PRO A 32 15.52 -1.91 -19.48
C PRO A 32 14.66 -0.65 -19.63
N ASP A 33 13.93 -0.51 -20.73
CA ASP A 33 12.99 0.60 -21.02
C ASP A 33 11.52 0.23 -20.71
N GLY A 34 11.29 -0.94 -20.15
CA GLY A 34 9.97 -1.39 -19.70
C GLY A 34 9.53 -0.70 -18.40
N VAL A 35 8.28 -0.86 -18.06
CA VAL A 35 7.67 -0.17 -16.91
C VAL A 35 6.93 -1.11 -15.98
N PHE A 36 6.76 -0.64 -14.75
CA PHE A 36 5.96 -1.27 -13.71
C PHE A 36 4.77 -0.35 -13.40
N ILE A 37 3.57 -0.89 -13.45
CA ILE A 37 2.36 -0.13 -13.18
C ILE A 37 1.48 -0.89 -12.19
N HIS A 38 1.24 -0.31 -11.02
CA HIS A 38 0.49 -0.97 -9.96
C HIS A 38 -0.59 -0.06 -9.41
N TYR A 39 -1.80 -0.59 -9.30
CA TYR A 39 -2.88 0.02 -8.54
C TYR A 39 -2.99 -0.67 -7.18
N ILE A 40 -2.88 0.10 -6.11
CA ILE A 40 -2.77 -0.41 -4.75
C ILE A 40 -3.93 0.17 -3.92
N ASP A 41 -4.61 -0.68 -3.16
CA ASP A 41 -5.65 -0.30 -2.22
C ASP A 41 -5.12 -0.35 -0.78
N TYR A 42 -5.03 0.80 -0.12
CA TYR A 42 -4.54 0.94 1.25
C TYR A 42 -5.66 0.91 2.29
N SER A 43 -6.90 0.66 1.89
CA SER A 43 -8.03 0.69 2.79
C SER A 43 -8.22 -0.61 3.57
N ASP A 44 -8.90 -0.50 4.71
CA ASP A 44 -9.43 -1.66 5.43
C ASP A 44 -10.53 -2.32 4.60
N HIS A 45 -10.28 -3.55 4.14
CA HIS A 45 -11.21 -4.25 3.26
C HIS A 45 -12.53 -4.63 3.93
N PHE A 46 -12.59 -4.71 5.25
CA PHE A 46 -13.86 -4.86 5.96
C PHE A 46 -14.79 -3.67 5.74
N SER A 47 -14.23 -2.47 5.49
CA SER A 47 -15.04 -1.27 5.17
C SER A 47 -15.76 -1.35 3.82
N HIS A 48 -15.37 -2.27 2.95
CA HIS A 48 -16.05 -2.44 1.66
C HIS A 48 -17.45 -3.05 1.82
N THR A 49 -17.61 -3.92 2.80
CA THR A 49 -18.90 -4.61 3.08
C THR A 49 -19.64 -4.01 4.26
N ASP A 50 -18.93 -3.52 5.28
CA ASP A 50 -19.52 -2.88 6.46
C ASP A 50 -19.23 -1.38 6.47
N LYS A 51 -20.23 -0.57 6.18
CA LYS A 51 -20.09 0.90 6.11
C LYS A 51 -19.97 1.58 7.46
N SER A 52 -20.15 0.88 8.56
CA SER A 52 -19.86 1.38 9.91
C SER A 52 -18.34 1.37 10.21
N ILE A 53 -17.56 0.63 9.43
CA ILE A 53 -16.11 0.51 9.57
C ILE A 53 -15.43 1.58 8.70
N SER A 54 -14.53 2.38 9.30
CA SER A 54 -13.72 3.35 8.56
C SER A 54 -12.71 2.65 7.64
N PRO A 55 -12.40 3.22 6.47
CA PRO A 55 -11.31 2.72 5.61
C PRO A 55 -9.93 2.64 6.26
N ILE A 56 -9.74 3.26 7.42
CA ILE A 56 -8.50 3.21 8.21
C ILE A 56 -8.67 2.53 9.57
N ASN A 57 -9.79 1.86 9.80
CA ASN A 57 -10.10 1.22 11.08
C ASN A 57 -9.01 0.25 11.54
N PHE A 58 -8.43 -0.53 10.63
CA PHE A 58 -7.40 -1.51 10.93
C PHE A 58 -6.07 -0.90 11.44
N LEU A 59 -5.87 0.41 11.32
CA LEU A 59 -4.66 1.10 11.79
C LEU A 59 -4.63 1.31 13.31
N GLN A 60 -5.72 1.06 14.01
CA GLN A 60 -5.77 1.11 15.47
C GLN A 60 -5.14 -0.13 16.14
N PHE A 61 -5.08 -1.26 15.43
CA PHE A 61 -4.65 -2.53 16.00
C PHE A 61 -3.13 -2.70 16.00
N PRO A 62 -2.52 -3.21 17.09
CA PRO A 62 -1.16 -3.74 17.08
C PRO A 62 -1.00 -4.88 16.07
N ASP A 63 0.23 -5.13 15.64
CA ASP A 63 0.51 -6.12 14.57
C ASP A 63 0.08 -7.54 14.96
N ASP A 64 0.28 -7.94 16.22
CA ASP A 64 -0.14 -9.24 16.74
C ASP A 64 -1.66 -9.40 16.79
N GLN A 65 -2.38 -8.35 17.16
CA GLN A 65 -3.84 -8.34 17.16
C GLN A 65 -4.38 -8.37 15.74
N TRP A 66 -3.81 -7.56 14.84
CA TRP A 66 -4.20 -7.57 13.44
C TRP A 66 -3.96 -8.92 12.78
N ALA A 67 -2.83 -9.57 13.07
CA ALA A 67 -2.53 -10.91 12.57
C ALA A 67 -3.58 -11.95 12.99
N ARG A 68 -4.16 -11.81 14.19
CA ARG A 68 -5.27 -12.69 14.64
C ARG A 68 -6.59 -12.39 13.92
N LEU A 69 -6.90 -11.10 13.69
CA LEU A 69 -8.14 -10.67 13.04
C LEU A 69 -8.13 -10.99 11.53
N SER A 70 -7.00 -10.79 10.88
CA SER A 70 -6.80 -11.01 9.44
C SER A 70 -6.09 -12.32 9.10
N GLY A 71 -5.85 -13.18 10.07
CA GLY A 71 -4.91 -14.30 10.03
C GLY A 71 -5.30 -15.48 9.14
N ASN A 72 -6.30 -15.34 8.28
CA ASN A 72 -6.54 -16.30 7.23
C ASN A 72 -6.02 -15.75 5.88
N ARG A 73 -5.59 -16.66 5.00
CA ARG A 73 -4.98 -16.31 3.71
C ARG A 73 -5.88 -15.47 2.77
N TYR A 74 -7.16 -15.37 3.07
CA TYR A 74 -8.13 -14.61 2.25
C TYR A 74 -8.29 -13.16 2.71
N MET A 75 -7.95 -12.86 3.96
CA MET A 75 -8.18 -11.56 4.59
C MET A 75 -6.89 -10.80 4.89
N TYR A 76 -5.73 -11.37 4.57
CA TYR A 76 -4.45 -10.71 4.84
C TYR A 76 -4.32 -9.41 4.04
N VAL A 77 -4.02 -8.34 4.77
CA VAL A 77 -3.63 -7.03 4.24
C VAL A 77 -2.41 -6.54 5.00
N ASN A 78 -1.37 -6.13 4.29
CA ASN A 78 -0.07 -5.79 4.88
C ASN A 78 -0.07 -4.47 5.66
N ARG A 79 -1.10 -3.64 5.54
CA ARG A 79 -1.25 -2.31 6.17
C ARG A 79 -0.13 -1.31 5.85
N LEU A 80 0.65 -1.55 4.81
CA LEU A 80 1.58 -0.56 4.29
C LEU A 80 0.80 0.64 3.77
N ARG A 81 1.33 1.84 4.02
CA ARG A 81 0.72 3.07 3.53
C ARG A 81 1.42 3.52 2.26
N HIS A 82 0.89 4.55 1.64
CA HIS A 82 1.41 5.08 0.38
C HIS A 82 2.92 5.39 0.43
N ASP A 83 3.38 6.06 1.49
CA ASP A 83 4.79 6.38 1.72
C ASP A 83 5.67 5.13 1.91
N ASP A 84 5.14 4.08 2.55
CA ASP A 84 5.85 2.80 2.71
C ASP A 84 6.04 2.11 1.35
N PHE A 85 5.07 2.21 0.45
CA PHE A 85 5.20 1.68 -0.92
C PHE A 85 6.19 2.49 -1.75
N LEU A 86 6.17 3.82 -1.68
CA LEU A 86 7.17 4.65 -2.38
C LEU A 86 8.58 4.31 -1.91
N LYS A 87 8.75 4.12 -0.59
CA LYS A 87 10.03 3.65 -0.04
C LYS A 87 10.38 2.24 -0.51
N LEU A 88 9.42 1.33 -0.62
CA LEU A 88 9.65 -0.03 -1.15
C LEU A 88 10.21 0.01 -2.57
N TYR A 89 9.66 0.85 -3.46
CA TYR A 89 10.17 1.01 -4.81
C TYR A 89 11.61 1.54 -4.81
N ASP A 90 11.90 2.54 -4.00
CA ASP A 90 13.26 3.09 -3.85
C ASP A 90 14.25 2.02 -3.34
N ASP A 91 13.87 1.28 -2.29
CA ASP A 91 14.69 0.23 -1.67
C ASP A 91 15.06 -0.90 -2.65
N VAL A 92 14.25 -1.18 -3.65
CA VAL A 92 14.53 -2.19 -4.69
C VAL A 92 15.16 -1.62 -5.96
N GLY A 93 15.55 -0.35 -5.95
CA GLY A 93 16.21 0.31 -7.07
C GLY A 93 15.27 0.70 -8.21
N HIS A 94 14.02 1.04 -7.88
CA HIS A 94 13.08 1.60 -8.85
C HIS A 94 12.98 3.11 -8.72
N LYS A 95 12.95 3.79 -9.84
CA LYS A 95 12.56 5.19 -9.92
C LYS A 95 11.05 5.29 -10.16
N VAL A 96 10.33 5.95 -9.27
CA VAL A 96 8.93 6.30 -9.49
C VAL A 96 8.87 7.42 -10.52
N LEU A 97 8.22 7.17 -11.65
CA LEU A 97 8.06 8.10 -12.76
C LEU A 97 6.81 8.97 -12.60
N ALA A 98 5.74 8.37 -12.07
CA ALA A 98 4.50 9.06 -11.73
C ALA A 98 3.78 8.31 -10.62
N CYS A 99 3.03 9.02 -9.80
CA CYS A 99 2.06 8.43 -8.90
C CYS A 99 0.82 9.32 -8.76
N GLU A 100 -0.33 8.68 -8.61
CA GLU A 100 -1.62 9.34 -8.45
C GLU A 100 -2.27 8.85 -7.14
N PRO A 101 -1.93 9.46 -5.99
CA PRO A 101 -2.58 9.15 -4.72
C PRO A 101 -4.03 9.64 -4.72
N ILE A 102 -4.93 8.81 -4.20
CA ILE A 102 -6.34 9.13 -4.04
C ILE A 102 -6.61 9.32 -2.54
N VAL A 103 -6.76 10.58 -2.15
CA VAL A 103 -7.10 10.97 -0.78
C VAL A 103 -8.60 10.84 -0.56
N ASN A 104 -8.99 10.11 0.48
CA ASN A 104 -10.40 9.96 0.86
C ASN A 104 -10.83 11.13 1.75
N PRO A 105 -11.79 11.96 1.31
CA PRO A 105 -12.19 13.16 2.05
C PRO A 105 -12.90 12.85 3.37
N GLU A 106 -13.58 11.72 3.48
CA GLU A 106 -14.24 11.30 4.74
C GLU A 106 -13.20 10.88 5.78
N VAL A 107 -12.15 10.17 5.34
CA VAL A 107 -11.01 9.82 6.21
C VAL A 107 -10.28 11.09 6.66
N SER A 108 -10.07 12.05 5.76
CA SER A 108 -9.47 13.35 6.13
C SER A 108 -10.27 14.06 7.21
N LYS A 109 -11.59 14.14 7.08
CA LYS A 109 -12.50 14.72 8.10
C LYS A 109 -12.43 13.96 9.42
N LEU A 110 -12.41 12.63 9.35
CA LEU A 110 -12.32 11.77 10.52
C LEU A 110 -11.01 12.00 11.29
N LEU A 111 -9.89 12.10 10.60
CA LEU A 111 -8.58 12.43 11.21
C LEU A 111 -8.57 13.82 11.85
N GLN A 112 -9.15 14.81 11.18
CA GLN A 112 -9.28 16.18 11.70
C GLN A 112 -10.12 16.25 12.98
N SER A 113 -11.09 15.34 13.14
CA SER A 113 -11.92 15.29 14.35
C SER A 113 -11.17 14.89 15.61
N GLY A 114 -9.97 14.31 15.48
CA GLY A 114 -9.17 13.78 16.59
C GLY A 114 -9.76 12.53 17.27
N LYS A 115 -10.81 11.93 16.70
CA LYS A 115 -11.51 10.77 17.28
C LYS A 115 -10.95 9.42 16.80
N VAL A 116 -9.91 9.43 15.96
CA VAL A 116 -9.31 8.21 15.44
C VAL A 116 -8.25 7.71 16.42
N LEU A 117 -8.39 6.47 16.85
CA LEU A 117 -7.33 5.77 17.56
C LEU A 117 -6.37 5.18 16.53
N LEU A 118 -5.10 5.54 16.61
CA LEU A 118 -4.03 5.01 15.78
C LEU A 118 -3.03 4.27 16.64
N ASN A 119 -2.62 3.08 16.18
CA ASN A 119 -1.47 2.40 16.78
C ASN A 119 -0.20 3.25 16.60
N ALA A 120 0.74 3.15 17.54
CA ALA A 120 2.00 3.90 17.53
C ALA A 120 2.78 3.76 16.20
N ARG A 121 2.67 2.61 15.52
CA ARG A 121 3.25 2.37 14.20
C ARG A 121 2.80 3.42 13.16
N PHE A 122 1.56 3.89 13.24
CA PHE A 122 0.97 4.81 12.26
C PHE A 122 0.86 6.25 12.76
N ALA A 123 0.98 6.48 14.07
CA ALA A 123 0.76 7.78 14.69
C ALA A 123 1.72 8.89 14.21
N ARG A 124 2.87 8.52 13.65
CA ARG A 124 3.86 9.47 13.10
C ARG A 124 3.65 9.81 11.63
N LYS A 125 2.74 9.12 10.94
CA LYS A 125 2.43 9.40 9.54
C LYS A 125 1.58 10.66 9.42
N THR A 126 1.75 11.40 8.33
CA THR A 126 0.97 12.61 8.09
C THR A 126 -0.50 12.27 7.84
N PRO A 127 -1.43 13.18 8.17
CA PRO A 127 -2.86 12.98 7.87
C PRO A 127 -3.13 12.69 6.39
N GLU A 128 -2.38 13.30 5.48
CA GLU A 128 -2.50 13.05 4.04
C GLU A 128 -2.15 11.60 3.68
N VAL A 129 -1.03 11.08 4.19
CA VAL A 129 -0.63 9.68 3.99
C VAL A 129 -1.67 8.73 4.55
N LEU A 130 -2.20 9.01 5.75
CA LEU A 130 -3.23 8.19 6.39
C LEU A 130 -4.55 8.22 5.60
N ALA A 131 -4.91 9.37 5.03
CA ALA A 131 -6.14 9.54 4.24
C ALA A 131 -6.00 9.06 2.79
N THR A 132 -4.79 8.79 2.31
CA THR A 132 -4.58 8.18 1.00
C THR A 132 -4.99 6.73 1.06
N THR A 133 -6.11 6.39 0.43
CA THR A 133 -6.71 5.05 0.45
C THR A 133 -6.36 4.21 -0.77
N LYS A 134 -5.93 4.83 -1.85
CA LYS A 134 -5.55 4.14 -3.10
C LYS A 134 -4.49 4.94 -3.82
N SER A 135 -3.71 4.29 -4.69
CA SER A 135 -2.87 5.01 -5.65
C SER A 135 -2.56 4.18 -6.89
N TRP A 136 -2.33 4.87 -8.01
CA TRP A 136 -1.54 4.36 -9.11
C TRP A 136 -0.06 4.70 -8.89
N VAL A 137 0.81 3.75 -9.16
CA VAL A 137 2.27 3.96 -9.14
C VAL A 137 2.84 3.43 -10.45
N LEU A 138 3.51 4.31 -11.19
CA LEU A 138 4.29 3.99 -12.37
C LEU A 138 5.78 4.09 -12.00
N SER A 139 6.53 3.04 -12.20
CA SER A 139 7.96 3.01 -11.93
C SER A 139 8.76 2.30 -13.01
N GLN A 140 10.06 2.48 -12.96
CA GLN A 140 11.04 1.82 -13.83
C GLN A 140 12.22 1.38 -12.99
N SER A 141 12.74 0.18 -13.25
CA SER A 141 13.98 -0.26 -12.65
C SER A 141 15.15 0.59 -13.15
N VAL A 142 15.92 1.16 -12.24
CA VAL A 142 17.18 1.83 -12.59
C VAL A 142 18.22 0.73 -12.58
N GLY A 143 18.53 0.16 -13.75
CA GLY A 143 19.39 -1.02 -13.88
C GLY A 143 20.65 -1.00 -13.03
N CYS A 144 21.03 -2.19 -12.58
CA CYS A 144 22.36 -2.43 -12.00
C CYS A 144 23.45 -2.22 -13.04
#